data_09123e080cdf2a21971e768b5b858142
#
_entry.id   09123e080cdf2a21971e768b5b858142
#
_cell.length_a   1.000
_cell.length_b   1.000
_cell.length_c   1.000
_cell.angle_alpha   90.00
_cell.angle_beta   90.00
_cell.angle_gamma   90.00
#
_symmetry.space_group_name_H-M   'P 1'
#
loop_
_entity.id
_entity.type
_entity.pdbx_description
1 polymer ?
#
loop_
_entity_poly.entity_id
_entity_poly.type
_entity_poly.pdbx_seq_one_letter_code
_entity_poly.pdbx_strand_id
1 'polypeptide(L)'
;PMDYAGMAVFVDKQKDMDRDQVIHELIDIQYDRNDYEQKRGTFRVRGDALDVFPPYADHPIRIEFWGDEIESIDEIDQVTGEVLNSYEALPIWPASHYVTARPKMDKALGTIQDELRERLMQFKEEGKLLEAQRLEMRVNYDLEMLETMGFCSGIENYSRHLDGRAPGEPPYTLIDYFPKDFLCIIDESHVTVPQIRGMHEGDRSRKITLAA
;
A
#
# COMPACT_ATOMS: atom_id res chain seq x y z
N PRO A 1 10.67 1.94 3.73
CA PRO A 1 11.20 0.59 3.41
C PRO A 1 11.09 -0.37 4.58
N MET A 2 11.54 0.01 5.78
CA MET A 2 11.52 -0.87 6.97
C MET A 2 10.11 -1.31 7.37
N ASP A 3 9.15 -0.41 7.33
CA ASP A 3 7.75 -0.72 7.68
C ASP A 3 7.12 -1.70 6.69
N TYR A 4 7.37 -1.52 5.39
CA TYR A 4 6.87 -2.41 4.35
C TYR A 4 7.39 -3.84 4.51
N ALA A 5 8.68 -3.99 4.81
CA ALA A 5 9.28 -5.28 5.08
C ALA A 5 8.68 -5.97 6.33
N GLY A 6 8.26 -5.18 7.33
CA GLY A 6 7.61 -5.69 8.54
C GLY A 6 6.14 -6.06 8.38
N MET A 7 5.53 -5.79 7.23
CA MET A 7 4.12 -6.08 6.94
C MET A 7 3.90 -7.34 6.10
N ALA A 8 4.95 -8.03 5.68
CA ALA A 8 4.78 -9.28 4.95
C ALA A 8 4.15 -10.36 5.85
N VAL A 9 3.11 -11.02 5.35
CA VAL A 9 2.58 -12.23 5.97
C VAL A 9 3.52 -13.38 5.61
N PHE A 10 4.14 -13.96 6.61
CA PHE A 10 5.13 -15.02 6.42
C PHE A 10 4.49 -16.38 6.69
N VAL A 11 4.10 -17.09 5.63
CA VAL A 11 3.57 -18.44 5.72
C VAL A 11 4.71 -19.45 5.75
N ASP A 12 4.67 -20.38 6.71
CA ASP A 12 5.77 -21.32 6.99
C ASP A 12 5.18 -22.66 7.49
N LYS A 13 5.46 -23.75 6.77
CA LYS A 13 4.99 -25.11 7.11
C LYS A 13 5.51 -25.62 8.45
N GLN A 14 6.57 -25.03 8.98
CA GLN A 14 7.15 -25.44 10.26
C GLN A 14 6.53 -24.71 11.47
N LYS A 15 5.56 -23.82 11.21
CA LYS A 15 4.88 -23.05 12.25
C LYS A 15 3.40 -23.38 12.27
N ASP A 16 2.87 -23.54 13.46
CA ASP A 16 1.43 -23.62 13.67
C ASP A 16 0.83 -22.26 13.28
N MET A 17 0.00 -22.26 12.24
CA MET A 17 -0.68 -21.08 11.75
C MET A 17 -2.13 -21.43 11.41
N ASP A 18 -3.05 -20.88 12.18
CA ASP A 18 -4.46 -21.03 11.89
C ASP A 18 -4.84 -20.28 10.59
N ARG A 19 -5.65 -20.94 9.78
CA ARG A 19 -6.16 -20.38 8.52
C ARG A 19 -6.83 -19.01 8.71
N ASP A 20 -7.65 -18.87 9.75
CA ASP A 20 -8.38 -17.62 10.01
C ASP A 20 -7.42 -16.49 10.42
N GLN A 21 -6.32 -16.83 11.10
CA GLN A 21 -5.25 -15.86 11.36
C GLN A 21 -4.62 -15.37 10.06
N VAL A 22 -4.25 -16.29 9.15
CA VAL A 22 -3.69 -15.90 7.84
C VAL A 22 -4.66 -15.03 7.05
N ILE A 23 -5.95 -15.35 7.07
CA ILE A 23 -7.00 -14.54 6.44
C ILE A 23 -7.03 -13.11 7.01
N HIS A 24 -6.99 -12.95 8.34
CA HIS A 24 -6.96 -11.63 8.97
C HIS A 24 -5.69 -10.85 8.59
N GLU A 25 -4.54 -11.50 8.62
CA GLU A 25 -3.27 -10.88 8.23
C GLU A 25 -3.29 -10.44 6.74
N LEU A 26 -3.90 -11.22 5.84
CA LEU A 26 -4.06 -10.83 4.43
C LEU A 26 -4.97 -9.60 4.26
N ILE A 27 -6.06 -9.52 5.02
CA ILE A 27 -6.95 -8.35 5.01
C ILE A 27 -6.20 -7.12 5.53
N ASP A 28 -5.40 -7.26 6.58
CA ASP A 28 -4.60 -6.17 7.15
C ASP A 28 -3.57 -5.61 6.15
N ILE A 29 -3.07 -6.45 5.24
CA ILE A 29 -2.18 -6.05 4.16
C ILE A 29 -2.90 -5.77 2.83
N GLN A 30 -4.20 -5.49 2.89
CA GLN A 30 -5.05 -4.99 1.82
C GLN A 30 -5.32 -5.98 0.67
N TYR A 31 -5.37 -7.29 0.96
CA TYR A 31 -5.96 -8.27 0.03
C TYR A 31 -7.47 -8.29 0.19
N ASP A 32 -8.18 -8.27 -0.92
CA ASP A 32 -9.63 -8.41 -0.96
C ASP A 32 -10.05 -9.88 -1.06
N ARG A 33 -11.07 -10.27 -0.30
CA ARG A 33 -11.66 -11.59 -0.46
C ARG A 33 -12.57 -11.62 -1.70
N ASN A 34 -12.28 -12.52 -2.61
CA ASN A 34 -13.11 -12.74 -3.80
C ASN A 34 -13.20 -14.23 -4.14
N ASP A 35 -14.27 -14.88 -3.66
CA ASP A 35 -14.47 -16.32 -3.84
C ASP A 35 -14.96 -16.67 -5.27
N TYR A 36 -15.33 -15.68 -6.08
CA TYR A 36 -15.86 -15.88 -7.44
C TYR A 36 -14.77 -15.74 -8.52
N GLU A 37 -14.01 -14.68 -8.48
CA GLU A 37 -13.02 -14.36 -9.49
C GLU A 37 -11.65 -14.13 -8.83
N GLN A 38 -10.66 -14.93 -9.25
CA GLN A 38 -9.30 -14.82 -8.76
C GLN A 38 -8.55 -13.75 -9.58
N LYS A 39 -8.35 -12.59 -8.95
CA LYS A 39 -7.61 -11.45 -9.51
C LYS A 39 -6.35 -11.18 -8.70
N ARG A 40 -5.39 -10.51 -9.29
CA ARG A 40 -4.22 -10.00 -8.56
C ARG A 40 -4.66 -9.07 -7.42
N GLY A 41 -4.10 -9.27 -6.23
CA GLY A 41 -4.49 -8.55 -5.01
C GLY A 41 -5.71 -9.12 -4.29
N THR A 42 -6.19 -10.32 -4.69
CA THR A 42 -7.29 -10.99 -4.01
C THR A 42 -6.88 -12.33 -3.42
N PHE A 43 -7.67 -12.80 -2.48
CA PHE A 43 -7.63 -14.20 -2.01
C PHE A 43 -9.02 -14.83 -2.04
N ARG A 44 -9.08 -16.14 -2.11
CA ARG A 44 -10.32 -16.92 -1.98
C ARG A 44 -10.14 -18.09 -1.05
N VAL A 45 -11.23 -18.51 -0.43
CA VAL A 45 -11.27 -19.64 0.49
C VAL A 45 -12.09 -20.78 -0.12
N ARG A 46 -11.53 -21.97 -0.19
CA ARG A 46 -12.22 -23.20 -0.67
C ARG A 46 -11.94 -24.36 0.28
N GLY A 47 -12.86 -24.61 1.20
CA GLY A 47 -12.65 -25.61 2.22
C GLY A 47 -11.45 -25.28 3.09
N ASP A 48 -10.48 -26.17 3.13
CA ASP A 48 -9.24 -26.00 3.89
C ASP A 48 -8.11 -25.34 3.06
N ALA A 49 -8.39 -24.98 1.80
CA ALA A 49 -7.44 -24.29 0.92
C ALA A 49 -7.70 -22.77 0.85
N LEU A 50 -6.61 -22.03 0.88
CA LEU A 50 -6.55 -20.58 0.72
C LEU A 50 -5.70 -20.27 -0.53
N ASP A 51 -6.33 -19.75 -1.58
CA ASP A 51 -5.63 -19.32 -2.79
C ASP A 51 -5.41 -17.81 -2.72
N VAL A 52 -4.17 -17.36 -2.69
CA VAL A 52 -3.77 -15.95 -2.68
C VAL A 52 -3.14 -15.60 -4.03
N PHE A 53 -3.56 -14.50 -4.64
CA PHE A 53 -2.97 -14.02 -5.89
C PHE A 53 -2.24 -12.68 -5.68
N PRO A 54 -0.94 -12.71 -5.36
CA PRO A 54 -0.17 -11.48 -5.16
C PRO A 54 -0.13 -10.60 -6.42
N PRO A 55 -0.18 -9.26 -6.29
CA PRO A 55 -0.12 -8.35 -7.44
C PRO A 55 1.16 -8.46 -8.26
N TYR A 56 2.24 -8.87 -7.62
CA TYR A 56 3.59 -8.99 -8.18
C TYR A 56 3.91 -10.40 -8.72
N ALA A 57 3.01 -11.38 -8.53
CA ALA A 57 3.20 -12.75 -8.98
C ALA A 57 2.47 -13.00 -10.30
N ASP A 58 2.96 -13.95 -11.10
CA ASP A 58 2.30 -14.37 -12.31
C ASP A 58 1.26 -15.47 -12.07
N HIS A 59 1.43 -16.20 -10.98
CA HIS A 59 0.57 -17.31 -10.59
C HIS A 59 0.10 -17.15 -9.14
N PRO A 60 -1.09 -17.65 -8.79
CA PRO A 60 -1.57 -17.67 -7.42
C PRO A 60 -0.82 -18.69 -6.57
N ILE A 61 -0.78 -18.41 -5.26
CA ILE A 61 -0.24 -19.31 -4.24
C ILE A 61 -1.40 -19.99 -3.54
N ARG A 62 -1.40 -21.30 -3.52
CA ARG A 62 -2.31 -22.14 -2.74
C ARG A 62 -1.66 -22.54 -1.45
N ILE A 63 -2.36 -22.33 -0.34
CA ILE A 63 -1.97 -22.77 1.00
C ILE A 63 -3.03 -23.74 1.46
N GLU A 64 -2.66 -24.99 1.66
CA GLU A 64 -3.57 -26.03 2.19
C GLU A 64 -3.33 -26.22 3.67
N PHE A 65 -4.43 -26.30 4.43
CA PHE A 65 -4.41 -26.43 5.88
C PHE A 65 -4.96 -27.79 6.31
N TRP A 66 -4.36 -28.33 7.34
CA TRP A 66 -4.89 -29.48 8.08
C TRP A 66 -5.03 -29.09 9.55
N GLY A 67 -6.26 -28.69 9.94
CA GLY A 67 -6.46 -28.04 11.25
C GLY A 67 -5.70 -26.72 11.34
N ASP A 68 -4.82 -26.60 12.33
CA ASP A 68 -3.99 -25.43 12.60
C ASP A 68 -2.57 -25.54 11.98
N GLU A 69 -2.34 -26.53 11.11
CA GLU A 69 -1.06 -26.75 10.45
C GLU A 69 -1.17 -26.48 8.95
N ILE A 70 -0.11 -25.91 8.35
CA ILE A 70 0.01 -25.75 6.90
C ILE A 70 0.55 -27.06 6.31
N GLU A 71 -0.26 -27.75 5.51
CA GLU A 71 0.12 -28.98 4.83
C GLU A 71 0.97 -28.71 3.59
N SER A 72 0.55 -27.75 2.75
CA SER A 72 1.29 -27.35 1.55
C SER A 72 1.23 -25.86 1.27
N ILE A 73 2.28 -25.36 0.57
CA ILE A 73 2.36 -24.00 0.03
C ILE A 73 2.82 -24.16 -1.42
N ASP A 74 1.91 -23.99 -2.36
CA ASP A 74 2.14 -24.30 -3.78
C ASP A 74 1.81 -23.13 -4.68
N GLU A 75 2.68 -22.82 -5.64
CA GLU A 75 2.36 -21.98 -6.77
C GLU A 75 1.61 -22.81 -7.80
N ILE A 76 0.43 -22.35 -8.20
CA ILE A 76 -0.46 -23.12 -9.08
C ILE A 76 -0.78 -22.37 -10.37
N ASP A 77 -0.94 -23.09 -11.46
CA ASP A 77 -1.52 -22.53 -12.67
C ASP A 77 -2.99 -22.18 -12.43
N GLN A 78 -3.37 -20.96 -12.75
CA GLN A 78 -4.71 -20.42 -12.47
C GLN A 78 -5.82 -21.16 -13.24
N VAL A 79 -5.50 -21.71 -14.42
CA VAL A 79 -6.47 -22.34 -15.33
C VAL A 79 -6.57 -23.83 -15.08
N THR A 80 -5.42 -24.51 -15.01
CA THR A 80 -5.37 -25.98 -14.87
C THR A 80 -5.41 -26.44 -13.43
N GLY A 81 -4.93 -25.59 -12.51
CA GLY A 81 -4.75 -25.94 -11.10
C GLY A 81 -3.52 -26.82 -10.83
N GLU A 82 -2.68 -27.02 -11.85
CA GLU A 82 -1.45 -27.80 -11.69
C GLU A 82 -0.44 -27.06 -10.81
N VAL A 83 0.26 -27.82 -9.97
CA VAL A 83 1.34 -27.29 -9.13
C VAL A 83 2.56 -27.01 -10.01
N LEU A 84 3.00 -25.78 -10.01
CA LEU A 84 4.18 -25.30 -10.74
C LEU A 84 5.43 -25.35 -9.86
N ASN A 85 5.32 -24.89 -8.63
CA ASN A 85 6.39 -24.88 -7.63
C ASN A 85 5.82 -25.13 -6.25
N SER A 86 6.62 -25.71 -5.35
CA SER A 86 6.28 -25.92 -3.94
C SER A 86 7.29 -25.24 -3.02
N TYR A 87 6.84 -24.68 -1.92
CA TYR A 87 7.64 -23.91 -0.97
C TYR A 87 7.50 -24.47 0.44
N GLU A 88 8.57 -24.39 1.22
CA GLU A 88 8.53 -24.69 2.67
C GLU A 88 8.09 -23.44 3.47
N ALA A 89 8.44 -22.27 2.97
CA ALA A 89 8.03 -20.99 3.53
C ALA A 89 8.03 -19.90 2.45
N LEU A 90 7.11 -18.92 2.56
CA LEU A 90 6.96 -17.86 1.57
C LEU A 90 6.49 -16.56 2.25
N PRO A 91 7.11 -15.39 1.96
CA PRO A 91 6.58 -14.10 2.33
C PRO A 91 5.51 -13.65 1.31
N ILE A 92 4.35 -13.26 1.79
CA ILE A 92 3.29 -12.61 1.01
C ILE A 92 3.34 -11.12 1.33
N TRP A 93 3.73 -10.32 0.34
CA TRP A 93 3.85 -8.88 0.48
C TRP A 93 2.50 -8.18 0.32
N PRO A 94 2.32 -6.96 0.85
CA PRO A 94 1.09 -6.20 0.74
C PRO A 94 0.55 -6.09 -0.68
N ALA A 95 -0.78 -6.14 -0.82
CA ALA A 95 -1.46 -6.04 -2.11
C ALA A 95 -1.43 -4.63 -2.69
N SER A 96 -1.24 -3.61 -1.88
CA SER A 96 -1.28 -2.20 -2.25
C SER A 96 -0.08 -1.43 -1.68
N HIS A 97 0.17 -0.25 -2.25
CA HIS A 97 1.07 0.74 -1.66
C HIS A 97 0.37 1.48 -0.51
N TYR A 98 1.17 2.10 0.37
CA TYR A 98 0.67 2.87 1.53
C TYR A 98 -0.09 2.06 2.58
N VAL A 99 0.06 0.75 2.61
CA VAL A 99 -0.41 -0.06 3.72
C VAL A 99 0.28 0.40 5.00
N THR A 100 -0.50 0.72 6.02
CA THR A 100 0.00 1.37 7.23
C THR A 100 -0.58 0.66 8.46
N ALA A 101 0.28 0.32 9.42
CA ALA A 101 -0.14 -0.29 10.67
C ALA A 101 -1.07 0.64 11.46
N ARG A 102 -2.09 0.07 12.11
CA ARG A 102 -3.14 0.80 12.84
C ARG A 102 -2.62 1.96 13.72
N PRO A 103 -1.61 1.78 14.59
CA PRO A 103 -1.14 2.89 15.44
C PRO A 103 -0.58 4.09 14.66
N LYS A 104 0.01 3.83 13.49
CA LYS A 104 0.48 4.90 12.59
C LYS A 104 -0.67 5.56 11.85
N MET A 105 -1.67 4.77 11.44
CA MET A 105 -2.88 5.28 10.81
C MET A 105 -3.62 6.23 11.76
N ASP A 106 -3.85 5.83 13.01
CA ASP A 106 -4.52 6.65 14.01
C ASP A 106 -3.80 7.99 14.24
N LYS A 107 -2.47 7.96 14.29
CA LYS A 107 -1.66 9.18 14.37
C LYS A 107 -1.80 10.04 13.11
N ALA A 108 -1.79 9.43 11.93
CA ALA A 108 -1.95 10.14 10.67
C ALA A 108 -3.32 10.82 10.58
N LEU A 109 -4.41 10.12 10.96
CA LEU A 109 -5.75 10.67 11.00
C LEU A 109 -5.82 11.93 11.88
N GLY A 110 -5.21 11.88 13.06
CA GLY A 110 -5.14 13.05 13.95
C GLY A 110 -4.41 14.24 13.32
N THR A 111 -3.24 14.01 12.72
CA THR A 111 -2.46 15.08 12.09
C THR A 111 -3.11 15.64 10.82
N ILE A 112 -3.85 14.83 10.06
CA ILE A 112 -4.65 15.30 8.90
C ILE A 112 -5.80 16.19 9.39
N GLN A 113 -6.49 15.81 10.47
CA GLN A 113 -7.56 16.63 11.05
C GLN A 113 -7.05 17.97 11.55
N ASP A 114 -5.89 18.00 12.18
CA ASP A 114 -5.29 19.23 12.68
C ASP A 114 -4.94 20.18 11.52
N GLU A 115 -4.28 19.67 10.47
CA GLU A 115 -3.97 20.45 9.26
C GLU A 115 -5.24 20.95 8.54
N LEU A 116 -6.29 20.12 8.48
CA LEU A 116 -7.59 20.53 7.93
C LEU A 116 -8.16 21.72 8.70
N ARG A 117 -8.17 21.68 10.04
CA ARG A 117 -8.69 22.78 10.87
C ARG A 117 -7.94 24.08 10.61
N GLU A 118 -6.61 24.03 10.56
CA GLU A 118 -5.77 25.19 10.27
C GLU A 118 -6.08 25.76 8.89
N ARG A 119 -6.18 24.91 7.88
CA ARG A 119 -6.45 25.34 6.49
C ARG A 119 -7.85 25.91 6.33
N LEU A 120 -8.85 25.34 6.99
CA LEU A 120 -10.22 25.89 6.99
C LEU A 120 -10.30 27.26 7.64
N MET A 121 -9.58 27.51 8.73
CA MET A 121 -9.50 28.84 9.34
C MET A 121 -8.90 29.85 8.36
N GLN A 122 -7.78 29.50 7.72
CA GLN A 122 -7.14 30.35 6.73
C GLN A 122 -8.06 30.69 5.55
N PHE A 123 -8.75 29.70 4.96
CA PHE A 123 -9.69 29.94 3.88
C PHE A 123 -10.87 30.82 4.26
N LYS A 124 -11.37 30.70 5.51
CA LYS A 124 -12.43 31.56 6.04
C LYS A 124 -11.95 33.00 6.21
N GLU A 125 -10.73 33.22 6.70
CA GLU A 125 -10.11 34.54 6.82
C GLU A 125 -9.88 35.21 5.45
N GLU A 126 -9.52 34.41 4.45
CA GLU A 126 -9.35 34.86 3.06
C GLU A 126 -10.69 35.06 2.31
N GLY A 127 -11.83 34.74 2.92
CA GLY A 127 -13.15 34.82 2.32
C GLY A 127 -13.44 33.71 1.29
N LYS A 128 -12.62 32.66 1.22
CA LYS A 128 -12.74 31.52 0.29
C LYS A 128 -13.68 30.45 0.88
N LEU A 129 -14.94 30.80 1.07
CA LEU A 129 -15.90 29.93 1.77
C LEU A 129 -16.26 28.67 0.98
N LEU A 130 -16.31 28.76 -0.34
CA LEU A 130 -16.63 27.61 -1.20
C LEU A 130 -15.50 26.59 -1.22
N GLU A 131 -14.27 27.07 -1.30
CA GLU A 131 -13.04 26.25 -1.22
C GLU A 131 -12.94 25.56 0.13
N ALA A 132 -13.22 26.29 1.22
CA ALA A 132 -13.26 25.74 2.56
C ALA A 132 -14.28 24.59 2.66
N GLN A 133 -15.49 24.79 2.19
CA GLN A 133 -16.54 23.77 2.22
C GLN A 133 -16.16 22.52 1.40
N ARG A 134 -15.62 22.71 0.19
CA ARG A 134 -15.20 21.59 -0.68
C ARG A 134 -14.06 20.78 -0.06
N LEU A 135 -13.07 21.48 0.51
CA LEU A 135 -11.95 20.84 1.20
C LEU A 135 -12.44 20.03 2.40
N GLU A 136 -13.30 20.63 3.23
CA GLU A 136 -13.86 19.99 4.42
C GLU A 136 -14.63 18.70 4.07
N MET A 137 -15.51 18.78 3.07
CA MET A 137 -16.28 17.62 2.61
C MET A 137 -15.37 16.51 2.07
N ARG A 138 -14.37 16.87 1.25
CA ARG A 138 -13.47 15.89 0.64
C ARG A 138 -12.60 15.22 1.70
N VAL A 139 -11.96 15.98 2.56
CA VAL A 139 -11.04 15.43 3.56
C VAL A 139 -11.79 14.61 4.61
N ASN A 140 -12.98 15.02 5.05
CA ASN A 140 -13.78 14.21 5.97
C ASN A 140 -14.19 12.88 5.36
N TYR A 141 -14.57 12.84 4.09
CA TYR A 141 -14.84 11.59 3.37
C TYR A 141 -13.59 10.70 3.29
N ASP A 142 -12.45 11.28 2.94
CA ASP A 142 -11.18 10.54 2.86
C ASP A 142 -10.76 10.00 4.22
N LEU A 143 -10.96 10.76 5.32
CA LEU A 143 -10.71 10.32 6.70
C LEU A 143 -11.59 9.13 7.10
N GLU A 144 -12.90 9.16 6.76
CA GLU A 144 -13.81 8.05 7.02
C GLU A 144 -13.37 6.78 6.27
N MET A 145 -12.94 6.93 5.01
CA MET A 145 -12.41 5.82 4.22
C MET A 145 -11.10 5.27 4.80
N LEU A 146 -10.18 6.13 5.23
CA LEU A 146 -8.93 5.71 5.86
C LEU A 146 -9.16 4.99 7.19
N GLU A 147 -10.13 5.46 7.99
CA GLU A 147 -10.48 4.86 9.28
C GLU A 147 -11.14 3.48 9.12
N THR A 148 -12.07 3.35 8.16
CA THR A 148 -12.88 2.15 7.96
C THR A 148 -12.20 1.11 7.09
N MET A 149 -11.60 1.53 5.97
CA MET A 149 -11.04 0.67 4.93
C MET A 149 -9.50 0.64 4.93
N GLY A 150 -8.85 1.56 5.67
CA GLY A 150 -7.40 1.73 5.62
C GLY A 150 -6.87 2.31 4.30
N PHE A 151 -7.75 2.75 3.41
CA PHE A 151 -7.43 3.27 2.08
C PHE A 151 -8.43 4.35 1.65
N CYS A 152 -7.96 5.33 0.86
CA CYS A 152 -8.84 6.28 0.16
C CYS A 152 -8.29 6.58 -1.24
N SER A 153 -9.15 7.08 -2.14
CA SER A 153 -8.72 7.52 -3.47
C SER A 153 -7.83 8.77 -3.36
N GLY A 154 -6.60 8.69 -3.88
CA GLY A 154 -5.61 9.76 -3.74
C GLY A 154 -4.87 9.73 -2.40
N ILE A 155 -4.74 8.56 -1.80
CA ILE A 155 -4.02 8.33 -0.53
C ILE A 155 -2.60 8.91 -0.54
N GLU A 156 -1.97 9.02 -1.71
CA GLU A 156 -0.66 9.64 -1.89
C GLU A 156 -0.62 11.10 -1.45
N ASN A 157 -1.76 11.80 -1.47
CA ASN A 157 -1.86 13.19 -0.98
C ASN A 157 -1.65 13.28 0.53
N TYR A 158 -1.89 12.19 1.26
CA TYR A 158 -1.71 12.07 2.70
C TYR A 158 -0.40 11.38 3.08
N SER A 159 0.48 11.07 2.12
CA SER A 159 1.71 10.31 2.32
C SER A 159 2.61 10.88 3.42
N ARG A 160 2.68 12.21 3.55
CA ARG A 160 3.46 12.88 4.59
C ARG A 160 3.00 12.50 6.01
N HIS A 161 1.69 12.42 6.22
CA HIS A 161 1.08 12.04 7.49
C HIS A 161 1.28 10.55 7.78
N LEU A 162 1.08 9.71 6.77
CA LEU A 162 1.25 8.25 6.84
C LEU A 162 2.70 7.86 7.13
N ASP A 163 3.66 8.55 6.52
CA ASP A 163 5.10 8.33 6.72
C ASP A 163 5.64 9.04 7.98
N GLY A 164 4.89 9.99 8.54
CA GLY A 164 5.31 10.80 9.67
C GLY A 164 6.41 11.81 9.35
N ARG A 165 6.53 12.24 8.09
CA ARG A 165 7.51 13.23 7.62
C ARG A 165 7.14 14.65 8.06
N ALA A 166 8.15 15.48 8.27
CA ALA A 166 7.95 16.90 8.50
C ALA A 166 7.50 17.63 7.21
N PRO A 167 6.82 18.78 7.32
CA PRO A 167 6.52 19.61 6.16
C PRO A 167 7.77 19.96 5.35
N GLY A 168 7.71 19.74 4.03
CA GLY A 168 8.83 19.99 3.11
C GLY A 168 9.82 18.83 2.96
N GLU A 169 9.74 17.79 3.77
CA GLU A 169 10.55 16.59 3.55
C GLU A 169 10.08 15.81 2.32
N PRO A 170 11.02 15.39 1.44
CA PRO A 170 10.68 14.62 0.26
C PRO A 170 10.15 13.22 0.62
N PRO A 171 9.23 12.63 -0.18
CA PRO A 171 8.82 11.25 0.00
C PRO A 171 9.97 10.28 -0.30
N TYR A 172 9.90 9.10 0.28
CA TYR A 172 10.79 8.00 -0.09
C TYR A 172 10.58 7.62 -1.55
N THR A 173 11.68 7.33 -2.22
CA THR A 173 11.73 6.94 -3.63
C THR A 173 12.23 5.51 -3.76
N LEU A 174 12.14 4.93 -4.97
CA LEU A 174 12.70 3.61 -5.25
C LEU A 174 14.19 3.52 -4.88
N ILE A 175 14.94 4.63 -5.03
CA ILE A 175 16.37 4.69 -4.72
C ILE A 175 16.63 4.46 -3.23
N ASP A 176 15.70 4.82 -2.35
CA ASP A 176 15.83 4.62 -0.90
C ASP A 176 15.77 3.14 -0.47
N TYR A 177 15.36 2.24 -1.37
CA TYR A 177 15.35 0.80 -1.15
C TYR A 177 16.68 0.12 -1.54
N PHE A 178 17.55 0.82 -2.26
CA PHE A 178 18.86 0.29 -2.61
C PHE A 178 19.81 0.33 -1.41
N PRO A 179 20.82 -0.56 -1.39
CA PRO A 179 21.92 -0.45 -0.43
C PRO A 179 22.60 0.92 -0.52
N LYS A 180 23.17 1.41 0.58
CA LYS A 180 23.86 2.72 0.59
C LYS A 180 25.00 2.80 -0.41
N ASP A 181 25.61 1.65 -0.69
CA ASP A 181 26.73 1.52 -1.63
C ASP A 181 26.26 0.75 -2.86
N PHE A 182 25.71 1.47 -3.84
CA PHE A 182 25.25 0.91 -5.10
C PHE A 182 25.78 1.70 -6.30
N LEU A 183 26.00 1.02 -7.41
CA LEU A 183 26.35 1.63 -8.69
C LEU A 183 25.07 1.91 -9.50
N CYS A 184 24.82 3.17 -9.80
CA CYS A 184 23.74 3.59 -10.68
C CYS A 184 24.25 3.84 -12.09
N ILE A 185 23.74 3.08 -13.06
CA ILE A 185 24.04 3.26 -14.48
C ILE A 185 22.79 3.80 -15.16
N ILE A 186 22.88 5.01 -15.73
CA ILE A 186 21.77 5.65 -16.43
C ILE A 186 22.02 5.51 -17.92
N ASP A 187 21.22 4.68 -18.58
CA ASP A 187 21.27 4.52 -20.03
C ASP A 187 20.76 5.80 -20.71
N GLU A 188 21.38 6.15 -21.84
CA GLU A 188 21.07 7.37 -22.61
C GLU A 188 21.00 8.64 -21.72
N SER A 189 21.95 8.75 -20.76
CA SER A 189 21.94 9.82 -19.75
C SER A 189 21.89 11.22 -20.33
N HIS A 190 22.43 11.41 -21.54
CA HIS A 190 22.40 12.70 -22.26
C HIS A 190 20.99 13.14 -22.65
N VAL A 191 20.03 12.21 -22.78
CA VAL A 191 18.60 12.47 -23.02
C VAL A 191 17.80 12.38 -21.73
N THR A 192 18.01 11.31 -20.95
CA THR A 192 17.22 10.99 -19.76
C THR A 192 17.35 12.07 -18.68
N VAL A 193 18.58 12.51 -18.38
CA VAL A 193 18.81 13.49 -17.30
C VAL A 193 18.18 14.87 -17.62
N PRO A 194 18.35 15.45 -18.80
CA PRO A 194 17.63 16.69 -19.19
C PRO A 194 16.11 16.55 -19.16
N GLN A 195 15.57 15.40 -19.58
CA GLN A 195 14.14 15.12 -19.55
C GLN A 195 13.58 15.10 -18.14
N ILE A 196 14.22 14.36 -17.21
CA ILE A 196 13.83 14.34 -15.80
C ILE A 196 13.88 15.72 -15.18
N ARG A 197 14.92 16.52 -15.51
CA ARG A 197 15.04 17.89 -15.04
C ARG A 197 13.88 18.77 -15.54
N GLY A 198 13.49 18.65 -16.80
CA GLY A 198 12.33 19.34 -17.36
C GLY A 198 11.01 18.93 -16.69
N MET A 199 10.82 17.64 -16.41
CA MET A 199 9.66 17.12 -15.69
C MET A 199 9.58 17.67 -14.26
N HIS A 200 10.71 17.73 -13.55
CA HIS A 200 10.79 18.28 -12.20
C HIS A 200 10.33 19.75 -12.15
N GLU A 201 10.83 20.59 -13.05
CA GLU A 201 10.45 22.00 -13.08
C GLU A 201 8.96 22.19 -13.43
N GLY A 202 8.42 21.38 -14.36
CA GLY A 202 7.00 21.38 -14.70
C GLY A 202 6.10 20.96 -13.54
N ASP A 203 6.47 19.89 -12.82
CA ASP A 203 5.72 19.41 -11.66
C ASP A 203 5.77 20.40 -10.50
N ARG A 204 6.94 20.99 -10.25
CA ARG A 204 7.12 22.03 -9.24
C ARG A 204 6.25 23.26 -9.52
N SER A 205 6.26 23.75 -10.77
CA SER A 205 5.44 24.89 -11.17
C SER A 205 3.95 24.63 -10.97
N ARG A 206 3.48 23.44 -11.38
CA ARG A 206 2.10 23.01 -11.20
C ARG A 206 1.71 22.95 -9.72
N LYS A 207 2.54 22.35 -8.88
CA LYS A 207 2.27 22.22 -7.44
C LYS A 207 2.24 23.57 -6.73
N ILE A 208 3.13 24.49 -7.06
CA ILE A 208 3.11 25.86 -6.53
C ILE A 208 1.79 26.56 -6.91
N THR A 209 1.35 26.43 -8.16
CA THR A 209 0.09 27.04 -8.63
C THR A 209 -1.14 26.43 -7.94
N LEU A 210 -1.13 25.12 -7.65
CA LEU A 210 -2.24 24.45 -6.98
C LEU A 210 -2.28 24.72 -5.46
N ALA A 211 -1.14 25.08 -4.86
CA ALA A 211 -1.03 25.40 -3.44
C ALA A 211 -1.26 26.89 -3.12
N ALA A 212 -1.27 27.76 -4.14
CA ALA A 212 -1.55 29.18 -4.02
C ALA A 212 -3.05 29.47 -4.10
#